data_a97081f738d48edb7be28c6947af4cc3
#
_entry.id   a97081f738d48edb7be28c6947af4cc3
#
_cell.length_a   1.000
_cell.length_b   1.000
_cell.length_c   1.000
_cell.angle_alpha   90.00
_cell.angle_beta   90.00
_cell.angle_gamma   90.00
#
_symmetry.space_group_name_H-M   'P 1'
#
loop_
_entity.id
_entity.type
_entity.pdbx_description
1 polymer ?
#
loop_
_entity_poly.entity_id
_entity_poly.type
_entity_poly.pdbx_seq_one_letter_code
_entity_poly.pdbx_strand_id
1 'polypeptide(L)'
;MASVCSKRGNKGINQDSLVLWEDFGCQADVVLCGMFDGHGPWGHMISKQVRKSLPSQLLTNIQKNLSMQTDQTHLFPFNLWKQSCLKTYAAIDEELKQHPRIDSFYSGTTALTVVKQGRHLVVANAGDSRAVLAVTSDDGCLKPVQLSVDFRPNLPEEAERIKQSKGKVLCLKDEPGVYRVWTPDSGTPGLAISRAFGDYCSKQYGLISVPDVSHRVITMEDQFVIVATDGVWDVMSNQEAVHIVSTTPNREMSAKRLVDCAARAWKSKKRGFARDDMSAICLFFHAAHTK
;
A
#
# COMPACT_ATOMS: atom_id res chain seq x y z
N MET A 1 -17.03 -7.90 -5.67
CA MET A 1 -17.63 -6.72 -4.98
C MET A 1 -16.56 -6.03 -4.15
N ALA A 2 -16.48 -4.70 -4.20
CA ALA A 2 -15.51 -3.94 -3.39
C ALA A 2 -16.17 -2.73 -2.75
N SER A 3 -15.59 -2.23 -1.63
CA SER A 3 -15.95 -0.96 -1.01
C SER A 3 -14.70 -0.13 -0.76
N VAL A 4 -14.85 1.19 -0.83
CA VAL A 4 -13.77 2.15 -0.67
C VAL A 4 -14.17 3.29 0.26
N CYS A 5 -13.23 3.79 1.03
CA CYS A 5 -13.42 4.98 1.85
C CYS A 5 -12.09 5.69 2.09
N SER A 6 -12.10 7.01 2.00
CA SER A 6 -10.99 7.86 2.43
C SER A 6 -11.52 8.99 3.30
N LYS A 7 -10.84 9.27 4.39
CA LYS A 7 -11.22 10.29 5.38
C LYS A 7 -10.01 11.08 5.82
N ARG A 8 -10.09 12.40 5.65
CA ARG A 8 -9.06 13.33 6.10
C ARG A 8 -8.87 13.27 7.61
N GLY A 9 -7.61 13.29 8.03
CA GLY A 9 -7.18 13.49 9.40
C GLY A 9 -7.19 14.95 9.83
N ASN A 10 -6.27 15.31 10.73
CA ASN A 10 -6.12 16.66 11.27
C ASN A 10 -4.77 17.32 10.91
N LYS A 11 -3.96 16.66 10.07
CA LYS A 11 -2.64 17.15 9.65
C LYS A 11 -2.69 18.17 8.50
N GLY A 12 -3.87 18.42 7.94
CA GLY A 12 -4.05 19.38 6.83
C GLY A 12 -4.85 18.82 5.67
N ILE A 13 -4.34 18.95 4.45
CA ILE A 13 -4.96 18.39 3.24
C ILE A 13 -4.84 16.86 3.31
N ASN A 14 -5.88 16.13 2.89
CA ASN A 14 -5.80 14.68 2.75
C ASN A 14 -4.76 14.34 1.66
N GLN A 15 -3.69 13.65 2.06
CA GLN A 15 -2.60 13.25 1.19
C GLN A 15 -2.75 11.80 0.66
N ASP A 16 -3.69 11.04 1.23
CA ASP A 16 -4.05 9.71 0.73
C ASP A 16 -4.70 9.78 -0.65
N SER A 17 -4.38 8.82 -1.47
CA SER A 17 -5.06 8.56 -2.74
C SER A 17 -5.29 7.06 -2.89
N LEU A 18 -6.42 6.69 -3.48
CA LEU A 18 -6.74 5.29 -3.74
C LEU A 18 -7.33 5.13 -5.15
N VAL A 19 -7.21 3.95 -5.70
CA VAL A 19 -7.85 3.53 -6.94
C VAL A 19 -8.43 2.13 -6.77
N LEU A 20 -9.65 1.97 -7.24
CA LEU A 20 -10.29 0.69 -7.51
C LEU A 20 -10.64 0.69 -8.99
N TRP A 21 -10.08 -0.27 -9.73
CA TRP A 21 -10.36 -0.43 -11.16
C TRP A 21 -10.86 -1.86 -11.38
N GLU A 22 -12.17 -2.02 -11.47
CA GLU A 22 -12.83 -3.25 -11.88
C GLU A 22 -12.68 -3.44 -13.39
N ASP A 23 -12.65 -4.68 -13.86
CA ASP A 23 -12.36 -5.05 -15.27
C ASP A 23 -11.05 -4.39 -15.77
N PHE A 24 -10.01 -4.45 -14.97
CA PHE A 24 -8.72 -3.85 -15.25
C PHE A 24 -8.15 -4.34 -16.59
N GLY A 25 -7.85 -3.39 -17.47
CA GLY A 25 -7.40 -3.68 -18.83
C GLY A 25 -8.47 -4.29 -19.71
N CYS A 26 -9.75 -4.01 -19.47
CA CYS A 26 -10.90 -4.58 -20.16
C CYS A 26 -10.99 -6.11 -20.04
N GLN A 27 -10.43 -6.67 -18.97
CA GLN A 27 -10.47 -8.11 -18.69
C GLN A 27 -11.46 -8.37 -17.56
N ALA A 28 -12.52 -9.12 -17.87
CA ALA A 28 -13.48 -9.57 -16.88
C ALA A 28 -12.76 -10.33 -15.75
N ASP A 29 -13.22 -10.15 -14.50
CA ASP A 29 -12.65 -10.77 -13.31
C ASP A 29 -11.21 -10.34 -12.96
N VAL A 30 -10.69 -9.24 -13.54
CA VAL A 30 -9.42 -8.62 -13.12
C VAL A 30 -9.72 -7.31 -12.40
N VAL A 31 -9.31 -7.23 -11.14
CA VAL A 31 -9.53 -6.04 -10.30
C VAL A 31 -8.19 -5.53 -9.79
N LEU A 32 -7.94 -4.23 -9.96
CA LEU A 32 -6.80 -3.55 -9.39
C LEU A 32 -7.25 -2.65 -8.24
N CYS A 33 -6.67 -2.86 -7.06
CA CYS A 33 -6.75 -1.98 -5.91
C CYS A 33 -5.39 -1.30 -5.73
N GLY A 34 -5.36 0.02 -5.58
CA GLY A 34 -4.13 0.77 -5.28
C GLY A 34 -4.35 1.72 -4.10
N MET A 35 -3.36 1.79 -3.22
CA MET A 35 -3.31 2.67 -2.05
C MET A 35 -2.01 3.44 -2.05
N PHE A 36 -2.10 4.77 -1.88
CA PHE A 36 -0.99 5.70 -1.99
C PHE A 36 -1.10 6.72 -0.85
N ASP A 37 -0.26 6.59 0.15
CA ASP A 37 -0.17 7.48 1.30
C ASP A 37 0.90 8.52 1.04
N GLY A 38 0.47 9.76 0.81
CA GLY A 38 1.35 10.86 0.46
C GLY A 38 1.88 11.57 1.70
N HIS A 39 3.13 12.02 1.63
CA HIS A 39 3.77 12.76 2.72
C HIS A 39 4.65 13.92 2.20
N GLY A 40 4.98 14.83 3.12
CA GLY A 40 5.71 16.04 2.78
C GLY A 40 4.83 17.14 2.18
N PRO A 41 5.42 18.30 1.82
CA PRO A 41 4.66 19.45 1.33
C PRO A 41 3.83 19.18 0.06
N TRP A 42 4.31 18.30 -0.82
CA TRP A 42 3.69 17.95 -2.09
C TRP A 42 3.07 16.55 -2.13
N GLY A 43 3.02 15.83 -1.00
CA GLY A 43 2.55 14.45 -0.93
C GLY A 43 1.17 14.23 -1.55
N HIS A 44 0.22 15.16 -1.34
CA HIS A 44 -1.11 15.12 -1.93
C HIS A 44 -1.13 15.20 -3.47
N MET A 45 -0.11 15.83 -4.08
CA MET A 45 0.03 15.88 -5.54
C MET A 45 0.73 14.63 -6.06
N ILE A 46 1.74 14.15 -5.33
CA ILE A 46 2.50 12.95 -5.69
C ILE A 46 1.60 11.71 -5.63
N SER A 47 0.86 11.50 -4.54
CA SER A 47 -0.05 10.37 -4.41
C SER A 47 -1.12 10.37 -5.51
N LYS A 48 -1.67 11.53 -5.88
CA LYS A 48 -2.62 11.67 -7.01
C LYS A 48 -1.98 11.38 -8.35
N GLN A 49 -0.73 11.85 -8.58
CA GLN A 49 0.00 11.57 -9.82
C GLN A 49 0.28 10.08 -9.97
N VAL A 50 0.77 9.43 -8.90
CA VAL A 50 1.02 7.98 -8.89
C VAL A 50 -0.28 7.20 -9.10
N ARG A 51 -1.36 7.55 -8.41
CA ARG A 51 -2.69 6.96 -8.62
C ARG A 51 -3.14 7.00 -10.09
N LYS A 52 -2.82 8.09 -10.79
CA LYS A 52 -3.19 8.27 -12.20
C LYS A 52 -2.32 7.46 -13.14
N SER A 53 -1.01 7.45 -12.92
CA SER A 53 -0.03 6.88 -13.88
C SER A 53 0.23 5.38 -13.65
N LEU A 54 0.26 4.91 -12.39
CA LEU A 54 0.68 3.54 -12.07
C LEU A 54 -0.21 2.47 -12.72
N PRO A 55 -1.55 2.50 -12.63
CA PRO A 55 -2.38 1.46 -13.23
C PRO A 55 -2.19 1.34 -14.74
N SER A 56 -2.17 2.46 -15.45
CA SER A 56 -2.03 2.48 -16.91
C SER A 56 -0.65 2.00 -17.38
N GLN A 57 0.42 2.39 -16.68
CA GLN A 57 1.77 1.94 -17.00
C GLN A 57 1.96 0.46 -16.67
N LEU A 58 1.38 -0.01 -15.55
CA LEU A 58 1.42 -1.43 -15.20
C LEU A 58 0.73 -2.26 -16.28
N LEU A 59 -0.45 -1.85 -16.74
CA LEU A 59 -1.17 -2.51 -17.82
C LEU A 59 -0.34 -2.58 -19.10
N THR A 60 0.26 -1.45 -19.50
CA THR A 60 1.14 -1.38 -20.69
C THR A 60 2.32 -2.33 -20.56
N ASN A 61 2.98 -2.38 -19.40
CA ASN A 61 4.12 -3.27 -19.18
C ASN A 61 3.71 -4.75 -19.18
N ILE A 62 2.54 -5.09 -18.62
CA ILE A 62 1.99 -6.45 -18.66
C ILE A 62 1.71 -6.87 -20.10
N GLN A 63 0.99 -6.04 -20.87
CA GLN A 63 0.66 -6.32 -22.27
C GLN A 63 1.92 -6.49 -23.13
N LYS A 64 2.91 -5.63 -22.94
CA LYS A 64 4.19 -5.71 -23.63
C LYS A 64 4.95 -6.99 -23.28
N ASN A 65 4.99 -7.37 -22.03
CA ASN A 65 5.67 -8.60 -21.61
C ASN A 65 4.92 -9.86 -22.09
N LEU A 66 3.57 -9.84 -22.13
CA LEU A 66 2.76 -10.93 -22.69
C LEU A 66 3.00 -11.11 -24.18
N SER A 67 3.12 -10.03 -24.96
CA SER A 67 3.38 -10.11 -26.41
C SER A 67 4.77 -10.65 -26.76
N MET A 68 5.70 -10.67 -25.81
CA MET A 68 7.05 -11.20 -25.97
C MET A 68 7.20 -12.67 -25.55
N GLN A 69 6.17 -13.24 -24.87
CA GLN A 69 6.20 -14.65 -24.49
C GLN A 69 5.79 -15.53 -25.66
N THR A 70 6.69 -16.42 -26.07
CA THR A 70 6.44 -17.45 -27.11
C THR A 70 5.88 -18.74 -26.54
N ASP A 71 6.04 -18.99 -25.25
CA ASP A 71 5.59 -20.20 -24.57
C ASP A 71 4.20 -20.03 -23.94
N GLN A 72 3.23 -20.79 -24.44
CA GLN A 72 1.90 -20.94 -23.84
C GLN A 72 1.95 -21.96 -22.67
N THR A 73 2.59 -21.59 -21.56
CA THR A 73 2.44 -22.37 -20.32
C THR A 73 1.07 -22.07 -19.71
N HIS A 74 0.31 -23.11 -19.33
CA HIS A 74 -0.98 -22.99 -18.63
C HIS A 74 -0.86 -22.47 -17.18
N LEU A 75 0.35 -22.14 -16.74
CA LEU A 75 0.64 -21.65 -15.39
C LEU A 75 0.49 -20.12 -15.33
N PHE A 76 0.01 -19.63 -14.17
CA PHE A 76 -0.07 -18.19 -13.91
C PHE A 76 1.32 -17.55 -14.04
N PRO A 77 1.49 -16.53 -14.89
CA PRO A 77 2.81 -15.99 -15.22
C PRO A 77 3.30 -15.00 -14.15
N PHE A 78 3.52 -15.46 -12.92
CA PHE A 78 3.93 -14.60 -11.80
C PHE A 78 5.20 -13.81 -12.08
N ASN A 79 6.21 -14.41 -12.72
CA ASN A 79 7.45 -13.71 -13.06
C ASN A 79 7.21 -12.52 -13.99
N LEU A 80 6.25 -12.64 -14.92
CA LEU A 80 5.85 -11.54 -15.79
C LEU A 80 5.22 -10.40 -14.98
N TRP A 81 4.32 -10.72 -14.06
CA TRP A 81 3.72 -9.74 -13.14
C TRP A 81 4.79 -9.04 -12.30
N LYS A 82 5.70 -9.80 -11.70
CA LYS A 82 6.80 -9.28 -10.89
C LYS A 82 7.68 -8.31 -11.69
N GLN A 83 8.12 -8.70 -12.89
CA GLN A 83 8.93 -7.84 -13.75
C GLN A 83 8.17 -6.59 -14.21
N SER A 84 6.87 -6.72 -14.50
CA SER A 84 6.03 -5.58 -14.86
C SER A 84 5.88 -4.59 -13.71
N CYS A 85 5.67 -5.06 -12.47
CA CYS A 85 5.64 -4.21 -11.27
C CYS A 85 6.97 -3.49 -11.06
N LEU A 86 8.10 -4.23 -11.06
CA LEU A 86 9.43 -3.64 -10.86
C LEU A 86 9.71 -2.53 -11.88
N LYS A 87 9.43 -2.80 -13.16
CA LYS A 87 9.63 -1.83 -14.25
C LYS A 87 8.71 -0.62 -14.11
N THR A 88 7.45 -0.83 -13.73
CA THR A 88 6.47 0.24 -13.56
C THR A 88 6.86 1.16 -12.42
N TYR A 89 7.25 0.62 -11.26
CA TYR A 89 7.65 1.41 -10.11
C TYR A 89 8.91 2.25 -10.41
N ALA A 90 9.90 1.65 -11.07
CA ALA A 90 11.12 2.37 -11.47
C ALA A 90 10.81 3.52 -12.44
N ALA A 91 9.95 3.29 -13.44
CA ALA A 91 9.58 4.31 -14.43
C ALA A 91 8.81 5.47 -13.79
N ILE A 92 7.87 5.19 -12.88
CA ILE A 92 7.09 6.23 -12.19
C ILE A 92 7.98 7.06 -11.26
N ASP A 93 8.90 6.44 -10.53
CA ASP A 93 9.83 7.18 -9.68
C ASP A 93 10.68 8.15 -10.52
N GLU A 94 11.19 7.71 -11.67
CA GLU A 94 11.94 8.58 -12.57
C GLU A 94 11.09 9.69 -13.20
N GLU A 95 9.82 9.42 -13.55
CA GLU A 95 8.89 10.46 -14.02
C GLU A 95 8.63 11.53 -12.96
N LEU A 96 8.48 11.14 -11.70
CA LEU A 96 8.30 12.07 -10.58
C LEU A 96 9.53 12.94 -10.37
N LYS A 97 10.73 12.38 -10.54
CA LYS A 97 12.00 13.12 -10.44
C LYS A 97 12.09 14.24 -11.46
N GLN A 98 11.60 13.97 -12.66
CA GLN A 98 11.65 14.92 -13.78
C GLN A 98 10.37 15.78 -13.90
N HIS A 99 9.42 15.65 -12.99
CA HIS A 99 8.12 16.30 -13.12
C HIS A 99 8.22 17.82 -12.97
N PRO A 100 7.80 18.62 -13.98
CA PRO A 100 8.10 20.06 -14.03
C PRO A 100 7.31 20.91 -13.02
N ARG A 101 6.29 20.35 -12.37
CA ARG A 101 5.34 21.09 -11.49
C ARG A 101 5.18 20.48 -10.10
N ILE A 102 5.77 19.33 -9.84
CA ILE A 102 5.67 18.64 -8.53
C ILE A 102 7.08 18.52 -7.99
N ASP A 103 7.33 19.14 -6.85
CA ASP A 103 8.60 18.99 -6.15
C ASP A 103 8.53 17.73 -5.28
N SER A 104 9.27 16.71 -5.70
CA SER A 104 9.39 15.42 -5.03
C SER A 104 10.71 15.26 -4.27
N PHE A 105 11.45 16.35 -4.04
CA PHE A 105 12.72 16.28 -3.31
C PHE A 105 12.54 15.96 -1.83
N TYR A 106 11.58 16.64 -1.15
CA TYR A 106 11.20 16.43 0.25
C TYR A 106 9.77 15.89 0.41
N SER A 107 9.26 15.28 -0.62
CA SER A 107 7.89 14.76 -0.63
C SER A 107 7.83 13.46 -1.39
N GLY A 108 6.93 12.57 -0.96
CA GLY A 108 6.79 11.28 -1.56
C GLY A 108 5.41 10.66 -1.33
N THR A 109 5.31 9.39 -1.66
CA THR A 109 4.13 8.57 -1.40
C THR A 109 4.51 7.09 -1.27
N THR A 110 3.84 6.37 -0.38
CA THR A 110 3.81 4.91 -0.43
C THR A 110 3.11 4.44 -1.69
N ALA A 111 3.27 3.20 -2.06
CA ALA A 111 2.45 2.56 -3.08
C ALA A 111 2.24 1.08 -2.76
N LEU A 112 0.98 0.73 -2.54
CA LEU A 112 0.55 -0.65 -2.38
C LEU A 112 -0.49 -0.96 -3.44
N THR A 113 -0.22 -1.97 -4.28
CA THR A 113 -1.17 -2.46 -5.27
C THR A 113 -1.51 -3.92 -5.01
N VAL A 114 -2.79 -4.24 -5.13
CA VAL A 114 -3.30 -5.62 -5.09
C VAL A 114 -4.07 -5.84 -6.39
N VAL A 115 -3.63 -6.79 -7.20
CA VAL A 115 -4.33 -7.18 -8.42
C VAL A 115 -4.88 -8.60 -8.24
N LYS A 116 -6.21 -8.71 -8.34
CA LYS A 116 -6.90 -10.00 -8.44
C LYS A 116 -7.10 -10.33 -9.91
N GLN A 117 -6.61 -11.49 -10.35
CA GLN A 117 -6.87 -12.05 -11.69
C GLN A 117 -7.32 -13.51 -11.53
N GLY A 118 -8.59 -13.78 -11.76
CA GLY A 118 -9.17 -15.08 -11.47
C GLY A 118 -8.94 -15.48 -10.01
N ARG A 119 -8.26 -16.58 -9.79
CA ARG A 119 -7.87 -17.08 -8.45
C ARG A 119 -6.51 -16.57 -7.97
N HIS A 120 -5.90 -15.62 -8.63
CA HIS A 120 -4.56 -15.15 -8.32
C HIS A 120 -4.60 -13.74 -7.74
N LEU A 121 -3.88 -13.53 -6.64
CA LEU A 121 -3.57 -12.21 -6.10
C LEU A 121 -2.09 -11.92 -6.32
N VAL A 122 -1.80 -10.77 -6.91
CA VAL A 122 -0.46 -10.20 -6.96
C VAL A 122 -0.45 -8.96 -6.10
N VAL A 123 0.45 -8.90 -5.15
CA VAL A 123 0.63 -7.77 -4.23
C VAL A 123 1.99 -7.15 -4.50
N ALA A 124 2.04 -5.83 -4.74
CA ALA A 124 3.29 -5.10 -4.85
C ALA A 124 3.27 -3.92 -3.89
N ASN A 125 4.26 -3.84 -2.99
CA ASN A 125 4.31 -2.85 -1.92
C ASN A 125 5.65 -2.13 -1.82
N ALA A 126 5.60 -0.79 -1.75
CA ALA A 126 6.68 0.09 -1.36
C ALA A 126 6.14 1.11 -0.35
N GLY A 127 6.48 0.93 0.92
CA GLY A 127 6.02 1.72 2.04
C GLY A 127 5.40 0.88 3.15
N ASP A 128 4.65 1.50 4.05
CA ASP A 128 4.02 0.89 5.22
C ASP A 128 2.48 0.88 5.18
N SER A 129 1.89 1.22 4.04
CA SER A 129 0.53 0.79 3.73
C SER A 129 0.48 -0.74 3.73
N ARG A 130 -0.66 -1.32 4.14
CA ARG A 130 -0.72 -2.78 4.39
C ARG A 130 -1.95 -3.42 3.76
N ALA A 131 -1.74 -4.65 3.24
CA ALA A 131 -2.79 -5.55 2.78
C ALA A 131 -2.95 -6.72 3.77
N VAL A 132 -4.17 -6.96 4.21
CA VAL A 132 -4.53 -8.06 5.14
C VAL A 132 -5.66 -8.87 4.55
N LEU A 133 -5.45 -10.17 4.43
CA LEU A 133 -6.42 -11.15 3.97
C LEU A 133 -7.17 -11.75 5.16
N ALA A 134 -8.47 -11.88 5.05
CA ALA A 134 -9.30 -12.62 5.98
C ALA A 134 -9.47 -14.06 5.50
N VAL A 135 -9.03 -15.01 6.30
CA VAL A 135 -9.09 -16.44 5.97
C VAL A 135 -9.94 -17.16 7.03
N THR A 136 -10.86 -18.00 6.57
CA THR A 136 -11.63 -18.90 7.46
C THR A 136 -10.72 -20.03 7.90
N SER A 137 -10.52 -20.20 9.21
CA SER A 137 -9.77 -21.31 9.79
C SER A 137 -10.68 -22.51 10.04
N ASP A 138 -10.10 -23.68 10.35
CA ASP A 138 -10.79 -24.96 10.56
C ASP A 138 -11.88 -24.89 11.65
N ASP A 139 -11.72 -23.99 12.61
CA ASP A 139 -12.70 -23.71 13.67
C ASP A 139 -13.85 -22.78 13.22
N GLY A 140 -13.90 -22.40 11.95
CA GLY A 140 -14.89 -21.48 11.37
C GLY A 140 -14.66 -19.99 11.70
N CYS A 141 -13.61 -19.65 12.44
CA CYS A 141 -13.27 -18.28 12.77
C CYS A 141 -12.46 -17.60 11.66
N LEU A 142 -12.61 -16.29 11.50
CA LEU A 142 -11.76 -15.53 10.58
C LEU A 142 -10.45 -15.14 11.25
N LYS A 143 -9.34 -15.48 10.58
CA LYS A 143 -7.98 -15.11 10.97
C LYS A 143 -7.38 -14.16 9.92
N PRO A 144 -6.62 -13.14 10.37
CA PRO A 144 -5.91 -12.24 9.46
C PRO A 144 -4.61 -12.90 8.98
N VAL A 145 -4.33 -12.78 7.69
CA VAL A 145 -3.04 -13.09 7.08
C VAL A 145 -2.52 -11.82 6.43
N GLN A 146 -1.39 -11.30 6.91
CA GLN A 146 -0.77 -10.11 6.31
C GLN A 146 -0.09 -10.50 5.00
N LEU A 147 -0.43 -9.81 3.91
CA LEU A 147 0.07 -10.10 2.55
C LEU A 147 1.23 -9.21 2.13
N SER A 148 1.45 -8.09 2.80
CA SER A 148 2.52 -7.13 2.51
C SER A 148 3.37 -6.86 3.74
N VAL A 149 4.63 -6.52 3.54
CA VAL A 149 5.53 -6.07 4.61
C VAL A 149 5.41 -4.56 4.76
N ASP A 150 5.30 -4.06 6.00
CA ASP A 150 5.42 -2.63 6.30
C ASP A 150 6.91 -2.25 6.24
N PHE A 151 7.32 -1.57 5.20
CA PHE A 151 8.73 -1.22 4.99
C PHE A 151 9.15 -0.05 5.87
N ARG A 152 9.52 -0.38 7.10
CA ARG A 152 10.03 0.58 8.09
C ARG A 152 11.56 0.47 8.23
N PRO A 153 12.25 1.57 8.56
CA PRO A 153 13.72 1.62 8.59
C PRO A 153 14.40 0.64 9.55
N ASN A 154 13.70 0.16 10.58
CA ASN A 154 14.22 -0.79 11.56
C ASN A 154 14.14 -2.26 11.14
N LEU A 155 13.55 -2.59 9.98
CA LEU A 155 13.65 -3.94 9.44
C LEU A 155 15.12 -4.26 9.13
N PRO A 156 15.63 -5.46 9.47
CA PRO A 156 17.06 -5.76 9.36
C PRO A 156 17.66 -5.48 7.98
N GLU A 157 17.02 -5.94 6.91
CA GLU A 157 17.51 -5.75 5.53
C GLU A 157 17.43 -4.27 5.09
N GLU A 158 16.39 -3.57 5.51
CA GLU A 158 16.20 -2.15 5.23
C GLU A 158 17.26 -1.31 5.98
N ALA A 159 17.45 -1.59 7.28
CA ALA A 159 18.45 -0.92 8.10
C ALA A 159 19.87 -1.10 7.56
N GLU A 160 20.20 -2.32 7.13
CA GLU A 160 21.52 -2.61 6.55
C GLU A 160 21.73 -1.87 5.23
N ARG A 161 20.75 -1.87 4.32
CA ARG A 161 20.81 -1.10 3.07
C ARG A 161 21.01 0.40 3.33
N ILE A 162 20.24 0.97 4.26
CA ILE A 162 20.35 2.40 4.63
C ILE A 162 21.74 2.70 5.17
N LYS A 163 22.27 1.87 6.06
CA LYS A 163 23.61 2.01 6.62
C LYS A 163 24.69 1.91 5.54
N GLN A 164 24.61 0.93 4.63
CA GLN A 164 25.53 0.78 3.51
C GLN A 164 25.53 2.00 2.58
N SER A 165 24.38 2.67 2.47
CA SER A 165 24.21 3.91 1.72
C SER A 165 24.57 5.16 2.53
N LYS A 166 25.26 5.03 3.68
CA LYS A 166 25.64 6.11 4.58
C LYS A 166 24.48 6.88 5.25
N GLY A 167 23.26 6.37 5.16
CA GLY A 167 22.12 6.85 5.93
C GLY A 167 22.19 6.38 7.38
N LYS A 168 21.38 6.98 8.24
CA LYS A 168 21.26 6.60 9.65
C LYS A 168 19.84 6.16 9.95
N VAL A 169 19.67 5.13 10.77
CA VAL A 169 18.39 4.70 11.30
C VAL A 169 18.35 5.04 12.78
N LEU A 170 17.54 6.00 13.15
CA LEU A 170 17.45 6.51 14.52
C LEU A 170 15.99 6.62 14.96
N CYS A 171 15.75 6.33 16.23
CA CYS A 171 14.50 6.57 16.95
C CYS A 171 14.72 7.77 17.90
N LEU A 172 13.85 8.77 17.80
CA LEU A 172 13.92 9.93 18.68
C LEU A 172 13.36 9.59 20.07
N LYS A 173 13.87 10.27 21.10
CA LYS A 173 13.44 10.04 22.50
C LYS A 173 11.99 10.42 22.75
N ASP A 174 11.49 11.41 22.04
CA ASP A 174 10.12 11.92 22.09
C ASP A 174 9.13 11.13 21.21
N GLU A 175 9.65 10.27 20.31
CA GLU A 175 8.86 9.36 19.49
C GLU A 175 9.31 7.90 19.67
N PRO A 176 9.18 7.29 20.84
CA PRO A 176 9.69 5.96 21.13
C PRO A 176 9.03 4.90 20.22
N GLY A 177 9.86 4.06 19.58
CA GLY A 177 9.42 3.02 18.67
C GLY A 177 9.26 3.46 17.22
N VAL A 178 9.35 4.75 16.91
CA VAL A 178 9.32 5.25 15.52
C VAL A 178 10.75 5.43 15.02
N TYR A 179 11.19 4.51 14.18
CA TYR A 179 12.50 4.59 13.53
C TYR A 179 12.41 5.34 12.23
N ARG A 180 13.38 6.22 11.97
CA ARG A 180 13.42 7.07 10.78
C ARG A 180 14.75 6.96 10.05
N VAL A 181 14.69 7.13 8.73
CA VAL A 181 15.87 7.33 7.89
C VAL A 181 16.32 8.78 8.04
N TRP A 182 17.58 8.99 8.40
CA TRP A 182 18.18 10.31 8.51
C TRP A 182 19.34 10.45 7.54
N THR A 183 19.45 11.61 6.94
CA THR A 183 20.63 11.99 6.15
C THR A 183 21.79 12.34 7.09
N PRO A 184 23.07 12.20 6.66
CA PRO A 184 24.23 12.52 7.51
C PRO A 184 24.22 13.93 8.05
N ASP A 185 23.75 14.88 7.27
CA ASP A 185 23.77 16.32 7.58
C ASP A 185 22.58 16.78 8.44
N SER A 186 21.75 15.84 8.88
CA SER A 186 20.69 15.94 9.91
C SER A 186 19.81 17.21 9.95
N GLY A 187 19.72 17.96 8.87
CA GLY A 187 18.85 19.15 8.77
C GLY A 187 17.43 18.86 8.29
N THR A 188 17.14 17.64 7.86
CA THR A 188 15.83 17.25 7.34
C THR A 188 15.09 16.34 8.33
N PRO A 189 13.76 16.49 8.47
CA PRO A 189 12.98 15.56 9.27
C PRO A 189 13.16 14.15 8.74
N GLY A 190 13.49 13.21 9.62
CA GLY A 190 13.69 11.82 9.26
C GLY A 190 12.40 11.18 8.71
N LEU A 191 12.52 10.30 7.72
CA LEU A 191 11.39 9.60 7.10
C LEU A 191 11.12 8.26 7.80
N ALA A 192 9.88 8.02 8.24
CA ALA A 192 9.51 6.82 9.01
C ALA A 192 9.35 5.54 8.16
N ILE A 193 9.51 5.64 6.85
CA ILE A 193 9.45 4.52 5.90
C ILE A 193 10.79 4.36 5.18
N SER A 194 11.08 3.15 4.71
CA SER A 194 12.34 2.80 4.02
C SER A 194 12.16 2.60 2.52
N ARG A 195 10.90 2.61 2.03
CA ARG A 195 10.57 2.55 0.61
C ARG A 195 9.43 3.51 0.29
N ALA A 196 9.60 4.32 -0.75
CA ALA A 196 8.61 5.28 -1.25
C ALA A 196 8.95 5.74 -2.66
N PHE A 197 7.98 6.31 -3.36
CA PHE A 197 8.21 7.18 -4.52
C PHE A 197 8.57 8.59 -4.03
N GLY A 198 9.40 9.30 -4.79
CA GLY A 198 9.86 10.63 -4.40
C GLY A 198 10.93 10.61 -3.31
N ASP A 199 10.96 11.62 -2.46
CA ASP A 199 11.94 11.82 -1.38
C ASP A 199 13.39 11.74 -1.84
N TYR A 200 13.71 12.45 -2.92
CA TYR A 200 15.03 12.34 -3.55
C TYR A 200 16.16 12.79 -2.65
N CYS A 201 15.88 13.60 -1.64
CA CYS A 201 16.84 13.92 -0.56
C CYS A 201 17.35 12.67 0.18
N SER A 202 16.53 11.61 0.24
CA SER A 202 16.83 10.38 0.99
C SER A 202 17.24 9.19 0.10
N LYS A 203 17.04 9.25 -1.23
CA LYS A 203 17.35 8.14 -2.15
C LYS A 203 18.83 7.74 -2.12
N GLN A 204 19.74 8.69 -2.10
CA GLN A 204 21.18 8.39 -2.00
C GLN A 204 21.59 7.79 -0.65
N TYR A 205 20.72 7.86 0.34
CA TYR A 205 20.94 7.34 1.69
C TYR A 205 20.14 6.05 1.98
N GLY A 206 19.72 5.37 0.92
CA GLY A 206 19.16 4.03 1.01
C GLY A 206 17.63 3.94 1.00
N LEU A 207 16.89 5.05 0.84
CA LEU A 207 15.49 4.98 0.47
C LEU A 207 15.36 4.46 -0.97
N ILE A 208 14.44 3.53 -1.23
CA ILE A 208 14.22 2.97 -2.57
C ILE A 208 12.74 2.98 -2.95
N SER A 209 12.46 2.92 -4.26
CA SER A 209 11.11 2.75 -4.80
C SER A 209 10.83 1.32 -5.28
N VAL A 210 11.75 0.38 -5.04
CA VAL A 210 11.64 -1.01 -5.47
C VAL A 210 10.55 -1.70 -4.64
N PRO A 211 9.45 -2.19 -5.25
CA PRO A 211 8.43 -2.89 -4.51
C PRO A 211 8.87 -4.30 -4.13
N ASP A 212 8.40 -4.78 -2.98
CA ASP A 212 8.27 -6.20 -2.75
C ASP A 212 7.06 -6.73 -3.51
N VAL A 213 7.24 -7.85 -4.24
CA VAL A 213 6.17 -8.41 -5.07
C VAL A 213 5.94 -9.86 -4.68
N SER A 214 4.74 -10.14 -4.19
CA SER A 214 4.31 -11.45 -3.76
C SER A 214 3.09 -11.95 -4.55
N HIS A 215 2.83 -13.24 -4.47
CA HIS A 215 1.74 -13.92 -5.15
C HIS A 215 1.05 -14.90 -4.21
N ARG A 216 -0.29 -14.93 -4.26
CA ARG A 216 -1.11 -15.91 -3.56
C ARG A 216 -2.18 -16.47 -4.48
N VAL A 217 -2.45 -17.76 -4.37
CA VAL A 217 -3.63 -18.39 -4.99
C VAL A 217 -4.78 -18.31 -4.00
N ILE A 218 -5.89 -17.72 -4.43
CA ILE A 218 -7.13 -17.61 -3.64
C ILE A 218 -7.75 -18.99 -3.51
N THR A 219 -8.08 -19.36 -2.29
CA THR A 219 -8.79 -20.59 -1.93
C THR A 219 -10.23 -20.31 -1.49
N MET A 220 -11.01 -21.34 -1.18
CA MET A 220 -12.37 -21.17 -0.68
C MET A 220 -12.42 -20.59 0.73
N GLU A 221 -11.36 -20.74 1.49
CA GLU A 221 -11.20 -20.19 2.84
C GLU A 221 -10.92 -18.68 2.80
N ASP A 222 -10.37 -18.15 1.70
CA ASP A 222 -10.06 -16.74 1.55
C ASP A 222 -11.33 -15.93 1.29
N GLN A 223 -11.69 -15.01 2.19
CA GLN A 223 -12.97 -14.31 2.16
C GLN A 223 -12.90 -12.93 1.52
N PHE A 224 -11.97 -12.11 1.98
CA PHE A 224 -11.77 -10.74 1.49
C PHE A 224 -10.36 -10.24 1.82
N VAL A 225 -9.90 -9.22 1.11
CA VAL A 225 -8.68 -8.48 1.43
C VAL A 225 -9.02 -7.04 1.83
N ILE A 226 -8.34 -6.54 2.87
CA ILE A 226 -8.33 -5.15 3.30
C ILE A 226 -7.01 -4.53 2.87
N VAL A 227 -7.07 -3.43 2.14
CA VAL A 227 -5.90 -2.63 1.74
C VAL A 227 -6.07 -1.25 2.36
N ALA A 228 -5.16 -0.81 3.23
CA ALA A 228 -5.32 0.47 3.92
C ALA A 228 -3.99 1.17 4.19
N THR A 229 -4.05 2.48 4.44
CA THR A 229 -2.93 3.32 4.88
C THR A 229 -2.65 3.14 6.37
N ASP A 230 -1.49 3.62 6.83
CA ASP A 230 -1.05 3.56 8.23
C ASP A 230 -2.01 4.28 9.18
N GLY A 231 -2.75 5.29 8.70
CA GLY A 231 -3.81 5.94 9.47
C GLY A 231 -4.91 4.97 9.99
N VAL A 232 -5.04 3.79 9.37
CA VAL A 232 -5.86 2.69 9.90
C VAL A 232 -5.02 1.77 10.78
N TRP A 233 -3.86 1.35 10.30
CA TRP A 233 -3.06 0.30 10.95
C TRP A 233 -2.35 0.75 12.23
N ASP A 234 -2.08 2.03 12.39
CA ASP A 234 -1.48 2.61 13.61
C ASP A 234 -2.40 2.53 14.84
N VAL A 235 -3.69 2.37 14.62
CA VAL A 235 -4.70 2.33 15.69
C VAL A 235 -5.53 1.07 15.73
N MET A 236 -5.35 0.18 14.76
CA MET A 236 -6.07 -1.10 14.64
C MET A 236 -5.13 -2.26 14.40
N SER A 237 -5.35 -3.35 15.10
CA SER A 237 -4.73 -4.65 14.77
C SER A 237 -5.38 -5.26 13.52
N ASN A 238 -4.64 -6.15 12.86
CA ASN A 238 -5.17 -6.92 11.72
C ASN A 238 -6.46 -7.67 12.10
N GLN A 239 -6.53 -8.25 13.32
CA GLN A 239 -7.70 -8.98 13.80
C GLN A 239 -8.91 -8.06 14.04
N GLU A 240 -8.71 -6.88 14.65
CA GLU A 240 -9.78 -5.87 14.84
C GLU A 240 -10.35 -5.45 13.49
N ALA A 241 -9.49 -5.18 12.48
CA ALA A 241 -9.92 -4.78 11.16
C ALA A 241 -10.74 -5.87 10.45
N VAL A 242 -10.26 -7.13 10.47
CA VAL A 242 -10.98 -8.28 9.92
C VAL A 242 -12.33 -8.46 10.60
N HIS A 243 -12.40 -8.35 11.92
CA HIS A 243 -13.66 -8.45 12.67
C HIS A 243 -14.65 -7.35 12.27
N ILE A 244 -14.20 -6.09 12.17
CA ILE A 244 -15.07 -4.97 11.77
C ILE A 244 -15.65 -5.17 10.38
N VAL A 245 -14.82 -5.57 9.41
CA VAL A 245 -15.25 -5.78 8.03
C VAL A 245 -16.22 -6.96 7.93
N SER A 246 -15.91 -8.09 8.56
CA SER A 246 -16.73 -9.31 8.52
C SER A 246 -18.10 -9.14 9.19
N THR A 247 -18.17 -8.33 10.25
CA THR A 247 -19.43 -8.05 10.98
C THR A 247 -20.22 -6.88 10.42
N THR A 248 -19.81 -6.31 9.27
CA THR A 248 -20.54 -5.25 8.58
C THR A 248 -21.64 -5.87 7.70
N PRO A 249 -22.93 -5.65 7.99
CA PRO A 249 -24.03 -6.32 7.28
C PRO A 249 -24.07 -5.99 5.80
N ASN A 250 -23.85 -4.72 5.43
CA ASN A 250 -23.72 -4.30 4.04
C ASN A 250 -22.24 -4.17 3.66
N ARG A 251 -21.76 -5.06 2.80
CA ARG A 251 -20.36 -5.10 2.33
C ARG A 251 -19.90 -3.78 1.68
N GLU A 252 -20.82 -3.05 1.03
CA GLU A 252 -20.50 -1.74 0.43
C GLU A 252 -20.12 -0.69 1.47
N MET A 253 -20.52 -0.89 2.72
CA MET A 253 -20.22 0.00 3.84
C MET A 253 -18.99 -0.43 4.65
N SER A 254 -18.35 -1.55 4.29
CA SER A 254 -17.25 -2.14 5.07
C SER A 254 -16.06 -1.21 5.23
N ALA A 255 -15.56 -0.64 4.14
CA ALA A 255 -14.44 0.30 4.18
C ALA A 255 -14.81 1.56 4.99
N LYS A 256 -16.01 2.09 4.81
CA LYS A 256 -16.49 3.24 5.58
C LYS A 256 -16.56 2.95 7.08
N ARG A 257 -17.11 1.80 7.47
CA ARG A 257 -17.20 1.40 8.88
C ARG A 257 -15.79 1.21 9.48
N LEU A 258 -14.86 0.59 8.75
CA LEU A 258 -13.47 0.43 9.18
C LEU A 258 -12.80 1.78 9.43
N VAL A 259 -12.86 2.71 8.47
CA VAL A 259 -12.30 4.06 8.59
C VAL A 259 -12.95 4.86 9.72
N ASP A 260 -14.28 4.75 9.92
CA ASP A 260 -14.96 5.41 11.03
C ASP A 260 -14.55 4.82 12.40
N CYS A 261 -14.29 3.50 12.48
CA CYS A 261 -13.72 2.88 13.68
C CYS A 261 -12.30 3.34 13.93
N ALA A 262 -11.44 3.42 12.90
CA ALA A 262 -10.09 3.97 13.02
C ALA A 262 -10.10 5.41 13.52
N ALA A 263 -10.98 6.25 12.98
CA ALA A 263 -11.13 7.65 13.43
C ALA A 263 -11.54 7.79 14.90
N ARG A 264 -12.30 6.84 15.43
CA ARG A 264 -12.62 6.78 16.87
C ARG A 264 -11.44 6.27 17.70
N ALA A 265 -10.74 5.26 17.20
CA ALA A 265 -9.55 4.70 17.84
C ALA A 265 -8.42 5.74 17.98
N TRP A 266 -8.20 6.60 16.98
CA TRP A 266 -7.28 7.72 17.08
C TRP A 266 -7.55 8.63 18.28
N LYS A 267 -8.81 8.95 18.54
CA LYS A 267 -9.21 9.80 19.69
C LYS A 267 -8.91 9.15 21.04
N SER A 268 -8.93 7.84 21.14
CA SER A 268 -8.74 7.11 22.40
C SER A 268 -7.31 6.63 22.61
N LYS A 269 -6.65 6.08 21.57
CA LYS A 269 -5.34 5.42 21.66
C LYS A 269 -4.16 6.41 21.45
N LYS A 270 -4.36 7.48 20.67
CA LYS A 270 -3.32 8.46 20.29
C LYS A 270 -3.68 9.88 20.74
N ARG A 271 -4.07 10.03 22.03
CA ARG A 271 -4.38 11.34 22.59
C ARG A 271 -3.18 12.30 22.50
N GLY A 272 -3.42 13.53 22.02
CA GLY A 272 -2.38 14.54 21.85
C GLY A 272 -1.64 14.50 20.51
N PHE A 273 -1.81 13.44 19.71
CA PHE A 273 -1.27 13.39 18.36
C PHE A 273 -2.31 13.82 17.32
N ALA A 274 -1.84 14.49 16.26
CA ALA A 274 -2.69 14.82 15.14
C ALA A 274 -3.09 13.51 14.43
N ARG A 275 -4.41 13.34 14.24
CA ARG A 275 -4.96 12.17 13.53
C ARG A 275 -4.51 12.18 12.08
N ASP A 276 -4.03 11.03 11.61
CA ASP A 276 -3.64 10.84 10.23
C ASP A 276 -4.83 10.75 9.26
N ASP A 277 -4.55 10.86 7.97
CA ASP A 277 -5.48 10.50 6.92
C ASP A 277 -5.72 8.99 6.98
N MET A 278 -6.94 8.55 6.69
CA MET A 278 -7.33 7.15 6.82
C MET A 278 -8.04 6.71 5.55
N SER A 279 -7.46 5.77 4.85
CA SER A 279 -8.04 5.23 3.62
C SER A 279 -8.07 3.71 3.65
N ALA A 280 -9.13 3.11 3.14
CA ALA A 280 -9.29 1.66 3.06
C ALA A 280 -10.05 1.24 1.80
N ILE A 281 -9.67 0.07 1.28
CA ILE A 281 -10.38 -0.70 0.26
C ILE A 281 -10.65 -2.08 0.86
N CYS A 282 -11.88 -2.58 0.75
CA CYS A 282 -12.24 -3.96 1.09
C CYS A 282 -12.71 -4.66 -0.19
N LEU A 283 -11.99 -5.68 -0.64
CA LEU A 283 -12.32 -6.46 -1.84
C LEU A 283 -12.74 -7.86 -1.41
N PHE A 284 -14.01 -8.21 -1.69
CA PHE A 284 -14.61 -9.51 -1.37
C PHE A 284 -14.49 -10.45 -2.57
N PHE A 285 -14.13 -11.71 -2.32
CA PHE A 285 -13.88 -12.70 -3.38
C PHE A 285 -15.13 -13.49 -3.78
N HIS A 286 -16.04 -13.71 -2.85
CA HIS A 286 -17.25 -14.48 -3.05
C HIS A 286 -18.48 -13.57 -3.06
N ALA A 287 -19.53 -13.95 -3.77
CA ALA A 287 -20.82 -13.28 -3.69
C ALA A 287 -21.33 -13.29 -2.23
N ALA A 288 -22.13 -12.29 -1.87
CA ALA A 288 -22.82 -12.35 -0.59
C ALA A 288 -23.76 -13.56 -0.61
N HIS A 289 -23.67 -14.46 0.38
CA HIS A 289 -24.73 -15.45 0.57
C HIS A 289 -25.97 -14.65 0.97
N THR A 290 -26.93 -14.53 0.06
CA THR A 290 -28.29 -14.13 0.39
C THR A 290 -28.86 -15.22 1.30
N LYS A 291 -28.97 -14.92 2.61
CA LYS A 291 -29.78 -15.74 3.54
C LYS A 291 -31.25 -15.49 3.31
#